data_79638197f3fe5e15d190142800219b1e
#
_entry.id   79638197f3fe5e15d190142800219b1e
#
_cell.length_a   1.000
_cell.length_b   1.000
_cell.length_c   1.000
_cell.angle_alpha   90.00
_cell.angle_beta   90.00
_cell.angle_gamma   90.00
#
_symmetry.space_group_name_H-M   'P 1'
#
loop_
_entity.id
_entity.type
_entity.pdbx_description
1 polymer ?
#
loop_
_entity_poly.entity_id
_entity_poly.type
_entity_poly.pdbx_seq_one_letter_code
_entity_poly.pdbx_strand_id
1 'polypeptide(L)'
;MQYPGKVKAAQDISLAFRVSGTIQKIYVKDGARVQAGQLLAELDPTDYQVQLDATEAEYKQIKAEAERVMALYKDNGTTPSANDKAVYGLKQITAKYRHHKDQLGYTRLYAPFSGYIQKRLFEAHETVGAGMPVLSMISNSAPEVEINLPAAEYIRREQFDRYRCTFDIYPEQTYELKLISVTPKANANQLYTMRLQLITDNRPVPSPGMNTMVTILCNNDSSRNLSVPGSAVLQKDGKACVFVYNPSDSKVHSREVTLVRLLSNGRSIIASDGLQPGDQSGVGRKYIT
;
A
#
# COMPACT_ATOMS: atom_id res chain seq x y z
N MET A 1 -17.20 11.80 -7.12
CA MET A 1 -17.75 10.88 -6.10
C MET A 1 -16.88 11.01 -4.85
N GLN A 2 -17.47 10.89 -3.65
CA GLN A 2 -16.74 11.06 -2.38
C GLN A 2 -16.89 9.82 -1.51
N TYR A 3 -15.80 9.36 -0.91
CA TYR A 3 -15.76 8.18 -0.03
C TYR A 3 -14.97 8.47 1.23
N PRO A 4 -15.45 8.04 2.39
CA PRO A 4 -14.66 8.10 3.61
C PRO A 4 -13.48 7.14 3.48
N GLY A 5 -12.31 7.61 3.88
CA GLY A 5 -11.06 6.86 3.88
C GLY A 5 -10.33 6.95 5.19
N LYS A 6 -9.36 6.06 5.37
CA LYS A 6 -8.48 6.05 6.53
C LYS A 6 -7.03 6.00 6.09
N VAL A 7 -6.20 6.82 6.73
CA VAL A 7 -4.76 6.81 6.50
C VAL A 7 -4.15 5.56 7.15
N LYS A 8 -3.33 4.85 6.38
CA LYS A 8 -2.56 3.68 6.80
C LYS A 8 -1.07 3.96 6.62
N ALA A 9 -0.23 3.38 7.45
CA ALA A 9 1.19 3.32 7.15
C ALA A 9 1.40 2.44 5.90
N ALA A 10 2.38 2.79 5.07
CA ALA A 10 2.72 1.98 3.89
C ALA A 10 3.21 0.57 4.29
N GLN A 11 3.87 0.47 5.44
CA GLN A 11 4.26 -0.81 6.04
C GLN A 11 3.93 -0.75 7.53
N ASP A 12 3.25 -1.79 8.01
CA ASP A 12 2.92 -2.03 9.42
C ASP A 12 3.23 -3.50 9.69
N ILE A 13 4.27 -3.76 10.48
CA ILE A 13 4.78 -5.11 10.71
C ILE A 13 5.07 -5.37 12.17
N SER A 14 4.96 -6.64 12.52
CA SER A 14 5.44 -7.15 13.80
C SER A 14 6.81 -7.78 13.62
N LEU A 15 7.75 -7.38 14.46
CA LEU A 15 9.13 -7.86 14.47
C LEU A 15 9.29 -8.97 15.52
N ALA A 16 9.93 -10.06 15.13
CA ALA A 16 10.16 -11.23 15.97
C ALA A 16 11.60 -11.73 15.83
N PHE A 17 12.13 -12.33 16.88
CA PHE A 17 13.39 -13.08 16.77
C PHE A 17 13.19 -14.38 16.00
N ARG A 18 14.19 -14.82 15.24
CA ARG A 18 14.17 -16.08 14.50
C ARG A 18 14.56 -17.29 15.34
N VAL A 19 15.06 -17.04 16.56
CA VAL A 19 15.48 -18.02 17.55
C VAL A 19 14.83 -17.70 18.88
N SER A 20 14.70 -18.68 19.77
CA SER A 20 14.17 -18.48 21.13
C SER A 20 15.25 -18.04 22.11
N GLY A 21 14.87 -17.39 23.18
CA GLY A 21 15.79 -16.99 24.25
C GLY A 21 15.20 -15.93 25.16
N THR A 22 15.96 -15.57 26.19
CA THR A 22 15.61 -14.47 27.10
C THR A 22 16.07 -13.15 26.51
N ILE A 23 15.19 -12.15 26.50
CA ILE A 23 15.55 -10.80 26.04
C ILE A 23 16.54 -10.20 27.02
N GLN A 24 17.76 -9.94 26.56
CA GLN A 24 18.79 -9.30 27.37
C GLN A 24 18.53 -7.79 27.48
N LYS A 25 18.19 -7.15 26.34
CA LYS A 25 17.99 -5.70 26.28
C LYS A 25 17.10 -5.28 25.10
N ILE A 26 16.30 -4.24 25.35
CA ILE A 26 15.55 -3.51 24.32
C ILE A 26 16.08 -2.08 24.30
N TYR A 27 16.52 -1.62 23.12
CA TYR A 27 17.20 -0.32 22.94
C TYR A 27 16.25 0.82 22.58
N VAL A 28 14.98 0.51 22.31
CA VAL A 28 13.98 1.45 21.80
C VAL A 28 12.78 1.54 22.73
N LYS A 29 12.08 2.67 22.68
CA LYS A 29 10.81 2.93 23.38
C LYS A 29 9.66 3.05 22.39
N ASP A 30 8.44 2.94 22.90
CA ASP A 30 7.23 3.22 22.12
C ASP A 30 7.28 4.67 21.57
N GLY A 31 6.91 4.85 20.31
CA GLY A 31 6.99 6.12 19.60
C GLY A 31 8.40 6.51 19.12
N ALA A 32 9.45 5.75 19.44
CA ALA A 32 10.82 6.08 19.01
C ALA A 32 10.97 5.99 17.50
N ARG A 33 11.65 6.98 16.89
CA ARG A 33 12.07 6.95 15.50
C ARG A 33 13.33 6.09 15.38
N VAL A 34 13.36 5.20 14.39
CA VAL A 34 14.47 4.28 14.11
C VAL A 34 14.83 4.31 12.62
N GLN A 35 16.10 3.95 12.35
CA GLN A 35 16.63 3.86 10.98
C GLN A 35 16.72 2.38 10.54
N ALA A 36 16.67 2.14 9.25
CA ALA A 36 16.92 0.82 8.69
C ALA A 36 18.30 0.29 9.15
N GLY A 37 18.36 -0.97 9.59
CA GLY A 37 19.56 -1.60 10.12
C GLY A 37 19.91 -1.24 11.56
N GLN A 38 19.13 -0.39 12.25
CA GLN A 38 19.34 -0.07 13.66
C GLN A 38 19.01 -1.28 14.53
N LEU A 39 19.86 -1.58 15.53
CA LEU A 39 19.61 -2.62 16.54
C LEU A 39 18.48 -2.15 17.47
N LEU A 40 17.46 -2.98 17.60
CA LEU A 40 16.25 -2.69 18.38
C LEU A 40 16.23 -3.45 19.71
N ALA A 41 16.60 -4.72 19.65
CA ALA A 41 16.61 -5.62 20.82
C ALA A 41 17.63 -6.75 20.62
N GLU A 42 18.08 -7.36 21.71
CA GLU A 42 18.93 -8.54 21.67
C GLU A 42 18.51 -9.57 22.71
N LEU A 43 18.67 -10.84 22.38
CA LEU A 43 18.56 -11.96 23.30
C LEU A 43 19.91 -12.19 23.98
N ASP A 44 19.93 -12.91 25.11
CA ASP A 44 21.15 -13.44 25.69
C ASP A 44 21.82 -14.38 24.66
N PRO A 45 23.02 -14.06 24.16
CA PRO A 45 23.68 -14.81 23.12
C PRO A 45 24.53 -15.95 23.64
N THR A 46 24.62 -16.14 24.97
CA THR A 46 25.64 -17.00 25.61
C THR A 46 25.63 -18.44 25.06
N ASP A 47 24.50 -19.08 25.03
CA ASP A 47 24.38 -20.48 24.54
C ASP A 47 24.71 -20.59 23.05
N TYR A 48 24.29 -19.61 22.25
CA TYR A 48 24.56 -19.56 20.81
C TYR A 48 26.03 -19.29 20.53
N GLN A 49 26.71 -18.47 21.35
CA GLN A 49 28.13 -18.22 21.24
C GLN A 49 28.94 -19.47 21.55
N VAL A 50 28.62 -20.17 22.65
CA VAL A 50 29.28 -21.44 23.01
C VAL A 50 29.14 -22.49 21.92
N GLN A 51 27.96 -22.63 21.32
CA GLN A 51 27.74 -23.55 20.21
C GLN A 51 28.55 -23.18 18.97
N LEU A 52 28.63 -21.88 18.65
CA LEU A 52 29.44 -21.39 17.55
C LEU A 52 30.93 -21.67 17.77
N ASP A 53 31.45 -21.35 18.97
CA ASP A 53 32.88 -21.53 19.30
C ASP A 53 33.29 -22.99 19.22
N ALA A 54 32.47 -23.92 19.73
CA ALA A 54 32.70 -25.37 19.63
C ALA A 54 32.74 -25.83 18.14
N THR A 55 31.76 -25.36 17.35
CA THR A 55 31.70 -25.71 15.93
C THR A 55 32.80 -25.06 15.11
N GLU A 56 33.24 -23.86 15.47
CA GLU A 56 34.37 -23.19 14.84
C GLU A 56 35.68 -23.97 15.03
N ALA A 57 35.90 -24.49 16.24
CA ALA A 57 37.08 -25.34 16.52
C ALA A 57 37.06 -26.62 15.66
N GLU A 58 35.91 -27.31 15.61
CA GLU A 58 35.71 -28.48 14.75
C GLU A 58 35.91 -28.15 13.26
N TYR A 59 35.37 -27.03 12.79
CA TYR A 59 35.54 -26.55 11.43
C TYR A 59 37.00 -26.30 11.09
N LYS A 60 37.76 -25.61 11.95
CA LYS A 60 39.19 -25.34 11.74
C LYS A 60 40.01 -26.62 11.63
N GLN A 61 39.71 -27.61 12.50
CA GLN A 61 40.36 -28.92 12.47
C GLN A 61 40.12 -29.66 11.15
N ILE A 62 38.84 -29.87 10.81
CA ILE A 62 38.44 -30.60 9.59
C ILE A 62 38.93 -29.89 8.32
N LYS A 63 38.88 -28.55 8.30
CA LYS A 63 39.40 -27.77 7.19
C LYS A 63 40.91 -27.99 6.96
N ALA A 64 41.72 -27.93 8.01
CA ALA A 64 43.15 -28.14 7.90
C ALA A 64 43.49 -29.57 7.47
N GLU A 65 42.72 -30.57 7.91
CA GLU A 65 42.88 -31.97 7.47
C GLU A 65 42.48 -32.15 6.01
N ALA A 66 41.32 -31.61 5.60
CA ALA A 66 40.85 -31.66 4.22
C ALA A 66 41.84 -30.98 3.25
N GLU A 67 42.38 -29.84 3.61
CA GLU A 67 43.39 -29.13 2.80
C GLU A 67 44.62 -29.97 2.60
N ARG A 68 45.11 -30.68 3.65
CA ARG A 68 46.26 -31.61 3.53
C ARG A 68 45.96 -32.79 2.61
N VAL A 69 44.78 -33.44 2.78
CA VAL A 69 44.39 -34.57 1.92
C VAL A 69 44.21 -34.14 0.47
N MET A 70 43.61 -32.98 0.22
CA MET A 70 43.47 -32.45 -1.14
C MET A 70 44.81 -32.09 -1.79
N ALA A 71 45.79 -31.60 -1.01
CA ALA A 71 47.14 -31.35 -1.49
C ALA A 71 47.83 -32.67 -1.86
N LEU A 72 47.79 -33.68 -0.97
CA LEU A 72 48.36 -35.02 -1.26
C LEU A 72 47.72 -35.67 -2.48
N TYR A 73 46.43 -35.47 -2.71
CA TYR A 73 45.71 -35.98 -3.87
C TYR A 73 46.22 -35.37 -5.18
N LYS A 74 46.52 -34.09 -5.19
CA LYS A 74 47.14 -33.40 -6.35
C LYS A 74 48.49 -34.00 -6.73
N ASP A 75 49.26 -34.45 -5.72
CA ASP A 75 50.57 -35.05 -5.89
C ASP A 75 50.48 -36.57 -6.06
N ASN A 76 49.27 -37.13 -6.31
CA ASN A 76 49.02 -38.58 -6.42
C ASN A 76 49.41 -39.39 -5.15
N GLY A 77 49.47 -38.73 -3.99
CA GLY A 77 49.88 -39.34 -2.72
C GLY A 77 48.70 -39.95 -1.92
N THR A 78 47.47 -39.88 -2.45
CA THR A 78 46.31 -40.50 -1.79
C THR A 78 45.24 -40.96 -2.79
N THR A 79 44.23 -41.70 -2.32
CA THR A 79 43.16 -42.26 -3.17
C THR A 79 42.09 -41.22 -3.50
N PRO A 80 41.38 -41.37 -4.66
CA PRO A 80 40.20 -40.54 -4.97
C PRO A 80 39.11 -40.59 -3.85
N SER A 81 38.87 -41.75 -3.29
CA SER A 81 37.90 -41.96 -2.20
C SER A 81 38.27 -41.19 -0.94
N ALA A 82 39.56 -41.07 -0.59
CA ALA A 82 40.02 -40.28 0.55
C ALA A 82 39.84 -38.77 0.28
N ASN A 83 40.15 -38.34 -0.94
CA ASN A 83 39.90 -36.96 -1.36
C ASN A 83 38.40 -36.59 -1.30
N ASP A 84 37.55 -37.45 -1.86
CA ASP A 84 36.08 -37.21 -1.83
C ASP A 84 35.54 -37.12 -0.40
N LYS A 85 35.99 -38.01 0.47
CA LYS A 85 35.62 -37.99 1.90
C LYS A 85 36.03 -36.67 2.57
N ALA A 86 37.24 -36.20 2.28
CA ALA A 86 37.75 -34.93 2.81
C ALA A 86 36.94 -33.73 2.28
N VAL A 87 36.61 -33.68 0.99
CA VAL A 87 35.83 -32.62 0.35
C VAL A 87 34.41 -32.57 0.93
N TYR A 88 33.74 -33.73 1.03
CA TYR A 88 32.37 -33.77 1.57
C TYR A 88 32.34 -33.53 3.07
N GLY A 89 33.32 -34.01 3.82
CA GLY A 89 33.49 -33.70 5.25
C GLY A 89 33.62 -32.18 5.51
N LEU A 90 34.44 -31.51 4.71
CA LEU A 90 34.62 -30.06 4.77
C LEU A 90 33.32 -29.31 4.42
N LYS A 91 32.58 -29.77 3.40
CA LYS A 91 31.28 -29.18 3.06
C LYS A 91 30.27 -29.31 4.22
N GLN A 92 30.22 -30.48 4.84
CA GLN A 92 29.29 -30.73 5.96
C GLN A 92 29.59 -29.84 7.15
N ILE A 93 30.86 -29.76 7.60
CA ILE A 93 31.20 -28.92 8.75
C ILE A 93 31.08 -27.41 8.43
N THR A 94 31.35 -27.01 7.20
CA THR A 94 31.13 -25.62 6.76
C THR A 94 29.67 -25.23 6.86
N ALA A 95 28.74 -26.10 6.49
CA ALA A 95 27.30 -25.86 6.62
C ALA A 95 26.88 -25.75 8.08
N LYS A 96 27.39 -26.64 8.97
CA LYS A 96 27.13 -26.62 10.40
C LYS A 96 27.65 -25.33 11.05
N TYR A 97 28.87 -24.93 10.74
CA TYR A 97 29.48 -23.69 11.22
C TYR A 97 28.66 -22.46 10.80
N ARG A 98 28.25 -22.40 9.53
CA ARG A 98 27.40 -21.31 9.04
C ARG A 98 26.06 -21.27 9.77
N HIS A 99 25.44 -22.44 9.99
CA HIS A 99 24.16 -22.52 10.71
C HIS A 99 24.26 -21.92 12.12
N HIS A 100 25.26 -22.28 12.92
CA HIS A 100 25.42 -21.74 14.28
C HIS A 100 25.80 -20.24 14.26
N LYS A 101 26.57 -19.80 13.26
CA LYS A 101 26.87 -18.36 13.05
C LYS A 101 25.61 -17.56 12.75
N ASP A 102 24.75 -18.10 11.91
CA ASP A 102 23.46 -17.46 11.57
C ASP A 102 22.54 -17.43 12.80
N GLN A 103 22.46 -18.52 13.58
CA GLN A 103 21.69 -18.55 14.81
C GLN A 103 22.15 -17.48 15.82
N LEU A 104 23.45 -17.30 16.00
CA LEU A 104 23.98 -16.21 16.82
C LEU A 104 23.59 -14.84 16.24
N GLY A 105 23.62 -14.68 14.93
CA GLY A 105 23.14 -13.45 14.27
C GLY A 105 21.66 -13.18 14.54
N TYR A 106 20.83 -14.23 14.62
CA TYR A 106 19.39 -14.13 14.89
C TYR A 106 19.03 -13.79 16.33
N THR A 107 20.00 -13.76 17.25
CA THR A 107 19.80 -13.23 18.60
C THR A 107 19.68 -11.70 18.62
N ARG A 108 19.97 -11.02 17.52
CA ARG A 108 19.85 -9.57 17.36
C ARG A 108 18.70 -9.21 16.43
N LEU A 109 17.86 -8.30 16.88
CA LEU A 109 16.70 -7.82 16.13
C LEU A 109 16.98 -6.44 15.57
N TYR A 110 16.97 -6.30 14.27
CA TYR A 110 17.23 -5.05 13.55
C TYR A 110 15.99 -4.52 12.87
N ALA A 111 15.92 -3.18 12.71
CA ALA A 111 14.87 -2.53 11.93
C ALA A 111 15.05 -2.82 10.43
N PRO A 112 14.05 -3.40 9.74
CA PRO A 112 14.15 -3.71 8.32
C PRO A 112 14.02 -2.46 7.43
N PHE A 113 13.40 -1.40 7.93
CA PHE A 113 13.24 -0.10 7.27
C PHE A 113 13.24 1.03 8.29
N SER A 114 13.33 2.27 7.84
CA SER A 114 13.23 3.45 8.70
C SER A 114 11.77 3.75 9.03
N GLY A 115 11.49 4.08 10.31
CA GLY A 115 10.12 4.30 10.75
C GLY A 115 10.01 4.60 12.24
N TYR A 116 8.90 4.20 12.83
CA TYR A 116 8.59 4.39 14.24
C TYR A 116 8.20 3.08 14.90
N ILE A 117 8.66 2.89 16.13
CA ILE A 117 8.18 1.80 16.99
C ILE A 117 6.77 2.15 17.46
N GLN A 118 5.81 1.31 17.13
CA GLN A 118 4.42 1.51 17.51
C GLN A 118 4.19 1.03 18.94
N LYS A 119 4.67 -0.19 19.25
CA LYS A 119 4.49 -0.79 20.58
C LYS A 119 5.57 -1.84 20.85
N ARG A 120 6.00 -1.92 22.11
CA ARG A 120 6.71 -3.07 22.67
C ARG A 120 5.70 -4.07 23.24
N LEU A 121 5.86 -5.33 22.89
CA LEU A 121 4.98 -6.42 23.33
C LEU A 121 5.60 -7.25 24.47
N PHE A 122 6.92 -7.11 24.67
CA PHE A 122 7.71 -7.77 25.71
C PHE A 122 8.70 -6.79 26.32
N GLU A 123 9.14 -7.10 27.55
CA GLU A 123 10.15 -6.34 28.28
C GLU A 123 11.48 -7.11 28.37
N ALA A 124 12.54 -6.43 28.83
CA ALA A 124 13.80 -7.08 29.11
C ALA A 124 13.64 -8.15 30.21
N HIS A 125 14.41 -9.22 30.11
CA HIS A 125 14.39 -10.40 30.97
C HIS A 125 13.18 -11.33 30.79
N GLU A 126 12.31 -11.08 29.82
CA GLU A 126 11.27 -12.02 29.44
C GLU A 126 11.79 -13.02 28.40
N THR A 127 11.30 -14.27 28.48
CA THR A 127 11.66 -15.33 27.52
C THR A 127 10.66 -15.37 26.37
N VAL A 128 11.18 -15.40 25.14
CA VAL A 128 10.38 -15.41 23.91
C VAL A 128 10.70 -16.61 23.03
N GLY A 129 9.68 -17.13 22.37
CA GLY A 129 9.83 -18.18 21.36
C GLY A 129 10.21 -17.60 19.98
N ALA A 130 10.81 -18.43 19.13
CA ALA A 130 11.08 -18.08 17.75
C ALA A 130 9.78 -17.73 17.00
N GLY A 131 9.77 -16.59 16.29
CA GLY A 131 8.60 -16.10 15.57
C GLY A 131 7.57 -15.35 16.42
N MET A 132 7.76 -15.26 17.73
CA MET A 132 6.88 -14.47 18.61
C MET A 132 7.09 -12.98 18.38
N PRO A 133 6.02 -12.18 18.08
CA PRO A 133 6.14 -10.73 17.92
C PRO A 133 6.62 -10.05 19.20
N VAL A 134 7.73 -9.33 19.12
CA VAL A 134 8.33 -8.59 20.25
C VAL A 134 8.10 -7.09 20.15
N LEU A 135 8.17 -6.55 18.92
CA LEU A 135 7.96 -5.14 18.63
C LEU A 135 7.00 -5.01 17.47
N SER A 136 6.17 -3.97 17.44
CA SER A 136 5.48 -3.54 16.23
C SER A 136 6.08 -2.24 15.70
N MET A 137 6.16 -2.12 14.38
CA MET A 137 6.84 -1.03 13.70
C MET A 137 6.08 -0.58 12.47
N ILE A 138 5.97 0.74 12.29
CA ILE A 138 5.38 1.36 11.10
C ILE A 138 6.44 2.14 10.33
N SER A 139 6.32 2.14 8.98
CA SER A 139 7.24 2.90 8.14
C SER A 139 6.97 4.40 8.20
N ASN A 140 8.01 5.20 7.96
CA ASN A 140 7.91 6.64 7.74
C ASN A 140 7.82 7.00 6.24
N SER A 141 7.65 6.04 5.35
CA SER A 141 7.38 6.27 3.93
C SER A 141 6.01 6.90 3.73
N ALA A 142 5.78 7.45 2.52
CA ALA A 142 4.52 8.10 2.18
C ALA A 142 3.32 7.24 2.58
N PRO A 143 2.42 7.74 3.42
CA PRO A 143 1.27 6.97 3.89
C PRO A 143 0.32 6.64 2.75
N GLU A 144 -0.48 5.63 2.98
CA GLU A 144 -1.53 5.20 2.06
C GLU A 144 -2.90 5.61 2.60
N VAL A 145 -3.84 5.80 1.71
CA VAL A 145 -5.25 6.00 2.05
C VAL A 145 -6.03 4.79 1.57
N GLU A 146 -6.75 4.18 2.49
CA GLU A 146 -7.64 3.06 2.22
C GLU A 146 -9.07 3.53 2.20
N ILE A 147 -9.79 3.22 1.10
CA ILE A 147 -11.23 3.45 0.96
C ILE A 147 -11.93 2.17 0.56
N ASN A 148 -13.23 2.12 0.81
CA ASN A 148 -14.07 0.99 0.44
C ASN A 148 -15.11 1.45 -0.59
N LEU A 149 -15.12 0.77 -1.75
CA LEU A 149 -16.00 1.05 -2.88
C LEU A 149 -17.17 0.06 -2.94
N PRO A 150 -18.41 0.52 -3.17
CA PRO A 150 -19.52 -0.35 -3.54
C PRO A 150 -19.27 -1.09 -4.86
N ALA A 151 -19.90 -2.24 -5.05
CA ALA A 151 -19.75 -3.07 -6.26
C ALA A 151 -20.05 -2.31 -7.56
N ALA A 152 -21.06 -1.43 -7.55
CA ALA A 152 -21.44 -0.62 -8.72
C ALA A 152 -20.30 0.31 -9.17
N GLU A 153 -19.53 0.86 -8.21
CA GLU A 153 -18.40 1.74 -8.51
C GLU A 153 -17.14 0.95 -8.85
N TYR A 154 -16.98 -0.23 -8.26
CA TYR A 154 -15.87 -1.12 -8.61
C TYR A 154 -15.91 -1.52 -10.12
N ILE A 155 -17.11 -1.76 -10.66
CA ILE A 155 -17.28 -2.06 -12.09
C ILE A 155 -16.82 -0.89 -12.97
N ARG A 156 -17.03 0.36 -12.50
CA ARG A 156 -16.68 1.59 -13.23
C ARG A 156 -15.25 2.08 -12.98
N ARG A 157 -14.43 1.33 -12.24
CA ARG A 157 -13.08 1.76 -11.83
C ARG A 157 -12.15 2.19 -12.98
N GLU A 158 -12.38 1.67 -14.18
CA GLU A 158 -11.61 2.03 -15.38
C GLU A 158 -11.88 3.46 -15.88
N GLN A 159 -13.00 4.07 -15.43
CA GLN A 159 -13.35 5.45 -15.73
C GLN A 159 -12.76 6.44 -14.71
N PHE A 160 -12.07 5.95 -13.68
CA PHE A 160 -11.46 6.80 -12.66
C PHE A 160 -10.17 7.42 -13.21
N ASP A 161 -10.07 8.75 -13.14
CA ASP A 161 -8.96 9.53 -13.71
C ASP A 161 -8.03 10.07 -12.61
N ARG A 162 -8.60 10.80 -11.65
CA ARG A 162 -7.85 11.47 -10.60
C ARG A 162 -8.43 11.21 -9.23
N TYR A 163 -7.53 11.18 -8.26
CA TYR A 163 -7.87 10.94 -6.87
C TYR A 163 -7.33 12.08 -6.02
N ARG A 164 -8.16 12.63 -5.16
CA ARG A 164 -7.79 13.69 -4.22
C ARG A 164 -8.37 13.38 -2.85
N CYS A 165 -7.72 13.84 -1.79
CA CYS A 165 -8.29 13.77 -0.46
C CYS A 165 -8.15 15.08 0.30
N THR A 166 -9.05 15.26 1.27
CA THR A 166 -9.06 16.36 2.23
C THR A 166 -9.14 15.80 3.63
N PHE A 167 -8.54 16.51 4.58
CA PHE A 167 -8.54 16.17 6.00
C PHE A 167 -9.22 17.28 6.80
N ASP A 168 -10.04 16.94 7.75
CA ASP A 168 -10.75 17.91 8.58
C ASP A 168 -9.78 18.82 9.36
N ILE A 169 -8.60 18.28 9.71
CA ILE A 169 -7.55 19.02 10.41
C ILE A 169 -6.74 19.96 9.48
N TYR A 170 -6.87 19.80 8.15
CA TYR A 170 -6.23 20.62 7.13
C TYR A 170 -7.26 21.04 6.06
N PRO A 171 -8.29 21.83 6.43
CA PRO A 171 -9.47 22.04 5.58
C PRO A 171 -9.16 22.75 4.25
N GLU A 172 -8.09 23.54 4.22
CA GLU A 172 -7.68 24.28 3.01
C GLU A 172 -6.69 23.49 2.12
N GLN A 173 -6.26 22.31 2.56
CA GLN A 173 -5.28 21.51 1.85
C GLN A 173 -5.93 20.31 1.16
N THR A 174 -5.75 20.27 -0.14
CA THR A 174 -6.12 19.10 -0.94
C THR A 174 -4.85 18.34 -1.33
N TYR A 175 -4.80 17.06 -1.02
CA TYR A 175 -3.69 16.19 -1.38
C TYR A 175 -4.07 15.36 -2.60
N GLU A 176 -3.12 15.19 -3.51
CA GLU A 176 -3.27 14.26 -4.62
C GLU A 176 -2.95 12.83 -4.16
N LEU A 177 -3.63 11.89 -4.78
CA LEU A 177 -3.48 10.47 -4.49
C LEU A 177 -3.14 9.72 -5.78
N LYS A 178 -2.30 8.70 -5.65
CA LYS A 178 -1.97 7.78 -6.74
C LYS A 178 -2.54 6.40 -6.45
N LEU A 179 -3.23 5.81 -7.40
CA LEU A 179 -3.76 4.45 -7.25
C LEU A 179 -2.61 3.44 -7.11
N ILE A 180 -2.65 2.63 -6.05
CA ILE A 180 -1.77 1.48 -5.84
C ILE A 180 -2.47 0.20 -6.30
N SER A 181 -3.64 -0.07 -5.75
CA SER A 181 -4.38 -1.29 -6.04
C SER A 181 -5.86 -1.18 -5.68
N VAL A 182 -6.66 -2.02 -6.32
CA VAL A 182 -8.03 -2.31 -5.92
C VAL A 182 -8.14 -3.82 -5.74
N THR A 183 -8.59 -4.27 -4.56
CA THR A 183 -8.74 -5.70 -4.32
C THR A 183 -9.86 -6.29 -5.18
N PRO A 184 -9.63 -7.42 -5.88
CA PRO A 184 -10.65 -8.03 -6.73
C PRO A 184 -11.73 -8.79 -5.94
N LYS A 185 -11.53 -8.96 -4.62
CA LYS A 185 -12.45 -9.64 -3.71
C LYS A 185 -13.06 -8.63 -2.75
N ALA A 186 -14.38 -8.65 -2.63
CA ALA A 186 -15.09 -7.84 -1.63
C ALA A 186 -14.74 -8.30 -0.20
N ASN A 187 -14.68 -7.34 0.73
CA ASN A 187 -14.52 -7.61 2.17
C ASN A 187 -15.83 -8.13 2.79
N ALA A 188 -15.82 -8.35 4.11
CA ALA A 188 -16.99 -8.84 4.85
C ALA A 188 -18.24 -7.95 4.73
N ASN A 189 -18.07 -6.68 4.42
CA ASN A 189 -19.15 -5.70 4.21
C ASN A 189 -19.57 -5.58 2.74
N GLN A 190 -19.15 -6.50 1.88
CA GLN A 190 -19.42 -6.52 0.43
C GLN A 190 -18.86 -5.29 -0.31
N LEU A 191 -17.80 -4.68 0.22
CA LEU A 191 -17.12 -3.53 -0.36
C LEU A 191 -15.75 -3.93 -0.89
N TYR A 192 -15.31 -3.29 -1.97
CA TYR A 192 -14.00 -3.48 -2.59
C TYR A 192 -13.00 -2.47 -2.03
N THR A 193 -11.92 -2.94 -1.45
CA THR A 193 -10.91 -2.08 -0.87
C THR A 193 -9.99 -1.51 -1.95
N MET A 194 -9.89 -0.18 -2.00
CA MET A 194 -8.96 0.56 -2.86
C MET A 194 -7.89 1.19 -1.98
N ARG A 195 -6.63 1.02 -2.37
CA ARG A 195 -5.45 1.61 -1.72
C ARG A 195 -4.82 2.64 -2.64
N LEU A 196 -4.58 3.81 -2.08
CA LEU A 196 -4.08 4.99 -2.76
C LEU A 196 -2.87 5.52 -1.99
N GLN A 197 -1.78 5.84 -2.67
CA GLN A 197 -0.60 6.47 -2.08
C GLN A 197 -0.83 7.98 -1.97
N LEU A 198 -0.54 8.56 -0.81
CA LEU A 198 -0.60 10.00 -0.59
C LEU A 198 0.62 10.68 -1.19
N ILE A 199 0.41 11.73 -1.99
CA ILE A 199 1.47 12.60 -2.52
C ILE A 199 1.56 13.82 -1.62
N THR A 200 2.68 13.97 -0.91
CA THR A 200 2.80 14.98 0.16
C THR A 200 3.46 16.27 -0.27
N ASP A 201 4.32 16.27 -1.32
CA ASP A 201 4.96 17.44 -1.91
C ASP A 201 5.42 18.48 -0.87
N ASN A 202 6.20 18.06 0.14
CA ASN A 202 6.68 18.87 1.27
C ASN A 202 5.59 19.45 2.19
N ARG A 203 4.34 19.00 2.08
CA ARG A 203 3.24 19.36 2.97
C ARG A 203 3.26 18.52 4.25
N PRO A 204 2.55 18.94 5.32
CA PRO A 204 2.40 18.12 6.52
C PRO A 204 1.90 16.71 6.17
N VAL A 205 2.58 15.70 6.70
CA VAL A 205 2.22 14.30 6.45
C VAL A 205 1.17 13.86 7.47
N PRO A 206 -0.06 13.50 7.03
CA PRO A 206 -1.07 13.00 7.94
C PRO A 206 -0.63 11.68 8.58
N SER A 207 -0.88 11.54 9.88
CA SER A 207 -0.50 10.34 10.63
C SER A 207 -1.41 9.14 10.31
N PRO A 208 -0.88 7.92 10.28
CA PRO A 208 -1.68 6.71 10.20
C PRO A 208 -2.79 6.70 11.27
N GLY A 209 -3.98 6.26 10.88
CA GLY A 209 -5.17 6.27 11.74
C GLY A 209 -6.10 7.45 11.53
N MET A 210 -5.67 8.54 10.91
CA MET A 210 -6.52 9.68 10.60
C MET A 210 -7.57 9.34 9.54
N ASN A 211 -8.76 9.96 9.70
CA ASN A 211 -9.81 9.87 8.70
C ASN A 211 -9.64 10.95 7.62
N THR A 212 -10.09 10.66 6.43
CA THR A 212 -10.03 11.56 5.28
C THR A 212 -11.25 11.36 4.39
N MET A 213 -11.56 12.38 3.59
CA MET A 213 -12.58 12.28 2.54
C MET A 213 -11.87 12.22 1.19
N VAL A 214 -12.02 11.10 0.49
CA VAL A 214 -11.44 10.89 -0.84
C VAL A 214 -12.44 11.24 -1.92
N THR A 215 -12.04 12.12 -2.83
CA THR A 215 -12.81 12.50 -4.02
C THR A 215 -12.20 11.82 -5.24
N ILE A 216 -13.00 10.99 -5.91
CA ILE A 216 -12.64 10.36 -7.17
C ILE A 216 -13.27 11.16 -8.30
N LEU A 217 -12.43 11.63 -9.22
CA LEU A 217 -12.82 12.26 -10.47
C LEU A 217 -12.81 11.19 -11.56
N CYS A 218 -13.92 11.11 -12.27
CA CYS A 218 -14.04 10.18 -13.41
C CYS A 218 -13.74 10.94 -14.69
N ASN A 219 -13.04 10.30 -15.60
CA ASN A 219 -12.97 10.75 -16.97
C ASN A 219 -14.33 10.42 -17.62
N ASN A 220 -15.27 11.33 -17.43
CA ASN A 220 -16.48 11.25 -18.21
C ASN A 220 -16.13 11.81 -19.59
N ASP A 221 -16.30 11.00 -20.58
CA ASP A 221 -16.44 11.42 -21.99
C ASP A 221 -17.75 12.26 -22.13
N SER A 222 -17.87 13.25 -21.23
CA SER A 222 -19.05 14.06 -21.04
C SER A 222 -19.02 15.34 -21.89
N SER A 223 -18.31 15.31 -23.02
CA SER A 223 -18.49 16.30 -24.08
C SER A 223 -19.94 16.41 -24.56
N ARG A 224 -20.78 15.46 -24.16
CA ARG A 224 -22.21 15.38 -24.52
C ARG A 224 -23.18 15.63 -23.37
N ASN A 225 -22.71 15.73 -22.13
CA ASN A 225 -23.59 15.90 -20.95
C ASN A 225 -23.69 17.39 -20.57
N LEU A 226 -24.87 17.94 -20.74
CA LEU A 226 -25.18 19.33 -20.38
C LEU A 226 -26.14 19.38 -19.20
N SER A 227 -25.95 20.37 -18.33
CA SER A 227 -26.87 20.63 -17.22
C SER A 227 -27.84 21.74 -17.60
N VAL A 228 -29.12 21.41 -17.66
CA VAL A 228 -30.19 22.34 -17.95
C VAL A 228 -31.16 22.44 -16.78
N PRO A 229 -31.93 23.54 -16.62
CA PRO A 229 -33.06 23.56 -15.67
C PRO A 229 -34.04 22.42 -16.00
N GLY A 230 -34.53 21.71 -14.98
CA GLY A 230 -35.47 20.62 -15.18
C GLY A 230 -36.73 21.03 -15.94
N SER A 231 -37.16 22.28 -15.77
CA SER A 231 -38.29 22.91 -16.49
C SER A 231 -38.04 23.18 -17.98
N ALA A 232 -36.78 23.11 -18.44
CA ALA A 232 -36.42 23.24 -19.85
C ALA A 232 -36.53 21.92 -20.62
N VAL A 233 -36.64 20.79 -19.94
CA VAL A 233 -36.83 19.47 -20.56
C VAL A 233 -38.32 19.21 -20.73
N LEU A 234 -38.76 19.11 -21.95
CA LEU A 234 -40.14 18.89 -22.33
C LEU A 234 -40.30 17.54 -23.01
N GLN A 235 -41.51 16.99 -22.98
CA GLN A 235 -41.81 15.75 -23.66
C GLN A 235 -42.64 16.04 -24.93
N LYS A 236 -42.14 15.63 -26.10
CA LYS A 236 -42.82 15.78 -27.39
C LYS A 236 -42.75 14.44 -28.11
N ASP A 237 -43.89 13.95 -28.54
CA ASP A 237 -44.04 12.67 -29.27
C ASP A 237 -43.39 11.48 -28.53
N GLY A 238 -43.48 11.46 -27.16
CA GLY A 238 -42.90 10.42 -26.34
C GLY A 238 -41.39 10.53 -26.12
N LYS A 239 -40.74 11.55 -26.65
CA LYS A 239 -39.30 11.80 -26.52
C LYS A 239 -39.00 13.06 -25.69
N ALA A 240 -37.93 13.04 -24.91
CA ALA A 240 -37.45 14.22 -24.22
C ALA A 240 -36.78 15.19 -25.21
N CYS A 241 -37.14 16.45 -25.15
CA CYS A 241 -36.56 17.50 -26.00
C CYS A 241 -36.32 18.79 -25.22
N VAL A 242 -35.37 19.60 -25.73
CA VAL A 242 -35.08 20.95 -25.25
C VAL A 242 -35.22 21.90 -26.44
N PHE A 243 -35.82 23.08 -26.19
CA PHE A 243 -35.89 24.13 -27.19
C PHE A 243 -34.68 25.05 -27.07
N VAL A 244 -33.95 25.21 -28.16
CA VAL A 244 -32.74 26.02 -28.28
C VAL A 244 -32.97 27.18 -29.21
N TYR A 245 -32.65 28.40 -28.79
CA TYR A 245 -32.69 29.58 -29.61
C TYR A 245 -31.46 29.66 -30.49
N ASN A 246 -31.64 29.80 -31.80
CA ASN A 246 -30.56 30.03 -32.74
C ASN A 246 -30.51 31.50 -33.17
N PRO A 247 -29.43 32.23 -32.79
CA PRO A 247 -29.30 33.65 -33.14
C PRO A 247 -29.21 33.95 -34.62
N SER A 248 -28.77 32.97 -35.44
CA SER A 248 -28.54 33.16 -36.88
C SER A 248 -29.84 33.27 -37.66
N ASP A 249 -30.88 32.58 -37.24
CA ASP A 249 -32.18 32.58 -37.92
C ASP A 249 -33.31 33.14 -37.07
N SER A 250 -32.97 33.59 -35.83
CA SER A 250 -33.91 34.17 -34.86
C SER A 250 -35.08 33.21 -34.53
N LYS A 251 -34.84 31.89 -34.63
CA LYS A 251 -35.85 30.87 -34.37
C LYS A 251 -35.46 29.92 -33.24
N VAL A 252 -36.46 29.26 -32.70
CA VAL A 252 -36.32 28.25 -31.68
C VAL A 252 -36.45 26.88 -32.31
N HIS A 253 -35.42 26.05 -32.12
CA HIS A 253 -35.39 24.68 -32.63
C HIS A 253 -35.54 23.65 -31.51
N SER A 254 -36.38 22.64 -31.75
CA SER A 254 -36.48 21.50 -30.86
C SER A 254 -35.32 20.55 -31.10
N ARG A 255 -34.59 20.20 -30.03
CA ARG A 255 -33.50 19.20 -30.05
C ARG A 255 -33.89 18.02 -29.16
N GLU A 256 -33.82 16.82 -29.73
CA GLU A 256 -34.02 15.59 -28.98
C GLU A 256 -32.85 15.39 -28.04
N VAL A 257 -33.14 15.02 -26.79
CA VAL A 257 -32.14 14.83 -25.74
C VAL A 257 -32.44 13.55 -24.96
N THR A 258 -31.42 12.91 -24.47
CA THR A 258 -31.55 11.79 -23.53
C THR A 258 -31.40 12.28 -22.11
N LEU A 259 -32.39 12.09 -21.26
CA LEU A 259 -32.30 12.41 -19.84
C LEU A 259 -31.38 11.39 -19.16
N VAL A 260 -30.21 11.87 -18.68
CA VAL A 260 -29.22 11.02 -17.98
C VAL A 260 -29.51 10.94 -16.51
N ARG A 261 -29.79 12.08 -15.85
CA ARG A 261 -30.05 12.14 -14.40
C ARG A 261 -30.76 13.43 -14.00
N LEU A 262 -31.63 13.34 -13.00
CA LEU A 262 -32.17 14.48 -12.28
C LEU A 262 -31.31 14.80 -11.07
N LEU A 263 -31.03 16.08 -10.86
CA LEU A 263 -30.28 16.56 -9.70
C LEU A 263 -31.24 17.12 -8.63
N SER A 264 -30.86 17.00 -7.37
CA SER A 264 -31.65 17.49 -6.22
C SER A 264 -31.88 19.01 -6.21
N ASN A 265 -31.07 19.77 -6.95
CA ASN A 265 -31.18 21.24 -7.10
C ASN A 265 -32.14 21.67 -8.21
N GLY A 266 -33.00 20.80 -8.72
CA GLY A 266 -33.99 21.10 -9.79
C GLY A 266 -33.40 21.16 -11.20
N ARG A 267 -32.15 20.78 -11.39
CA ARG A 267 -31.51 20.68 -12.72
C ARG A 267 -31.52 19.25 -13.24
N SER A 268 -31.50 19.12 -14.56
CA SER A 268 -31.40 17.85 -15.27
C SER A 268 -30.10 17.76 -16.01
N ILE A 269 -29.44 16.60 -15.96
CA ILE A 269 -28.32 16.28 -16.85
C ILE A 269 -28.90 15.57 -18.06
N ILE A 270 -28.63 16.16 -19.24
CA ILE A 270 -29.08 15.65 -20.54
C ILE A 270 -27.85 15.35 -21.42
N ALA A 271 -27.96 14.33 -22.27
CA ALA A 271 -27.01 14.03 -23.32
C ALA A 271 -27.61 14.38 -24.67
N SER A 272 -26.84 15.05 -25.53
CA SER A 272 -27.23 15.36 -26.89
C SER A 272 -26.00 15.62 -27.78
N ASP A 273 -26.05 15.13 -29.01
CA ASP A 273 -24.97 15.31 -30.01
C ASP A 273 -24.97 16.71 -30.68
N GLY A 274 -25.96 17.54 -30.39
CA GLY A 274 -26.16 18.81 -31.10
C GLY A 274 -26.24 20.05 -30.22
N LEU A 275 -25.98 19.95 -28.92
CA LEU A 275 -26.00 21.06 -27.97
C LEU A 275 -24.59 21.42 -27.56
N GLN A 276 -24.33 22.72 -27.38
CA GLN A 276 -23.04 23.23 -26.88
C GLN A 276 -23.23 24.00 -25.57
N PRO A 277 -22.19 24.06 -24.71
CA PRO A 277 -22.19 24.96 -23.56
C PRO A 277 -22.34 26.42 -24.01
N GLY A 278 -23.36 27.10 -23.48
CA GLY A 278 -23.67 28.48 -23.86
C GLY A 278 -24.91 28.63 -24.72
N ASP A 279 -25.48 27.54 -25.25
CA ASP A 279 -26.73 27.58 -25.97
C ASP A 279 -27.87 28.08 -25.06
N GLN A 280 -28.66 29.01 -25.56
CA GLN A 280 -29.80 29.56 -24.83
C GLN A 280 -30.98 28.61 -24.92
N SER A 281 -31.43 28.08 -23.79
CA SER A 281 -32.61 27.19 -23.74
C SER A 281 -33.83 27.92 -23.16
N GLY A 282 -34.99 27.72 -23.77
CA GLY A 282 -36.24 28.22 -23.25
C GLY A 282 -36.68 27.47 -21.98
N VAL A 283 -37.17 28.22 -20.98
CA VAL A 283 -37.66 27.70 -19.71
C VAL A 283 -39.18 27.92 -19.65
N GLY A 284 -39.94 26.85 -19.74
CA GLY A 284 -41.42 26.90 -19.61
C GLY A 284 -42.17 27.34 -20.87
N ARG A 285 -43.51 27.40 -20.76
CA ARG A 285 -44.43 27.78 -21.84
C ARG A 285 -44.43 29.26 -22.23
N LYS A 286 -43.57 30.07 -21.67
CA LYS A 286 -43.45 31.48 -22.08
C LYS A 286 -42.40 31.61 -23.17
N TYR A 287 -42.83 31.78 -24.38
CA TYR A 287 -42.01 32.30 -25.45
C TYR A 287 -41.60 33.71 -25.05
N ILE A 288 -40.33 33.96 -24.93
CA ILE A 288 -39.81 35.31 -24.90
C ILE A 288 -39.87 35.79 -26.35
N THR A 289 -40.81 36.69 -26.65
CA THR A 289 -40.87 37.46 -27.89
C THR A 289 -39.67 38.37 -27.98
#